data_8d9a23222dff377f48061f5f1261bb31
#
_entry.id   8d9a23222dff377f48061f5f1261bb31
#
_cell.length_a   1.000
_cell.length_b   1.000
_cell.length_c   1.000
_cell.angle_alpha   90.00
_cell.angle_beta   90.00
_cell.angle_gamma   90.00
#
_symmetry.space_group_name_H-M   'P 1'
#
loop_
_entity.id
_entity.type
_entity.pdbx_description
1 polymer ?
#
loop_
_entity_poly.entity_id
_entity_poly.type
_entity_poly.pdbx_seq_one_letter_code
_entity_poly.pdbx_strand_id
1 'polypeptide(L)'
;MAEFSRRSFLAAAAVAPATLAHAKPAEAKFKLGLVSYMVPANWDLKTTLAICKQVGIAALEARTTHKHGIEPTLSAADRTAVKKQFADSGVVFWGSGSTCEFHSADKAVVAKNVEECKRFCQLVADLGGKGVKVRPNGVAKGMTVEQACTQIGKALIECGKAAESAGVEIWVEVHGAVTQEPKNMKAIMDACGHKAVGVTWNSNDGESVNGSIAKNFDLLAPHIKSCHINDLDKDAAGKYPYRELFKKLTGIGYDRYTLIEVNKAMDPDLGKVYLTAYKAKWEAMVKG
;
A
#
# COMPACT_ATOMS: atom_id res chain seq x y z
N MET A 1 -51.21 7.84 72.02
CA MET A 1 -50.75 9.00 71.24
C MET A 1 -49.25 8.91 71.15
N ALA A 2 -48.75 8.56 69.98
CA ALA A 2 -47.30 8.44 69.72
C ALA A 2 -46.96 9.39 68.54
N GLU A 3 -46.13 10.35 68.83
CA GLU A 3 -45.65 11.34 67.85
C GLU A 3 -44.57 10.74 66.97
N PHE A 4 -44.80 10.78 65.67
CA PHE A 4 -43.78 10.40 64.66
C PHE A 4 -42.97 11.67 64.27
N SER A 5 -41.69 11.66 64.67
CA SER A 5 -40.70 12.65 64.23
C SER A 5 -40.19 12.29 62.83
N ARG A 6 -40.41 13.19 61.85
CA ARG A 6 -39.85 13.12 60.51
C ARG A 6 -38.45 13.74 60.52
N ARG A 7 -37.39 12.95 60.42
CA ARG A 7 -36.07 13.39 60.07
C ARG A 7 -35.84 13.04 58.60
N SER A 8 -35.93 14.03 57.74
CA SER A 8 -35.58 13.95 56.30
C SER A 8 -34.04 13.90 56.17
N PHE A 9 -33.52 12.80 55.72
CA PHE A 9 -32.11 12.68 55.25
C PHE A 9 -32.04 13.17 53.80
N LEU A 10 -31.45 14.36 53.59
CA LEU A 10 -30.99 14.84 52.31
C LEU A 10 -29.61 14.21 52.02
N ALA A 11 -29.55 13.14 51.25
CA ALA A 11 -28.31 12.63 50.68
C ALA A 11 -27.94 13.51 49.46
N ALA A 12 -26.97 14.37 49.62
CA ALA A 12 -26.36 15.11 48.50
C ALA A 12 -25.45 14.12 47.74
N ALA A 13 -25.90 13.66 46.60
CA ALA A 13 -25.06 12.93 45.67
C ALA A 13 -24.04 13.90 45.02
N ALA A 14 -22.79 13.82 45.48
CA ALA A 14 -21.68 14.49 44.84
C ALA A 14 -21.40 13.86 43.48
N VAL A 15 -21.86 14.48 42.39
CA VAL A 15 -21.47 14.10 41.04
C VAL A 15 -20.02 14.57 40.83
N ALA A 16 -19.07 13.64 40.96
CA ALA A 16 -17.68 13.92 40.57
C ALA A 16 -17.63 14.19 39.06
N PRO A 17 -16.97 15.26 38.59
CA PRO A 17 -16.78 15.47 37.17
C PRO A 17 -15.94 14.32 36.61
N ALA A 18 -16.52 13.54 35.70
CA ALA A 18 -15.76 12.59 34.90
C ALA A 18 -14.78 13.37 34.04
N THR A 19 -13.52 13.41 34.42
CA THR A 19 -12.44 13.89 33.59
C THR A 19 -12.37 12.96 32.38
N LEU A 20 -12.86 13.42 31.23
CA LEU A 20 -12.63 12.79 29.92
C LEU A 20 -11.11 12.80 29.72
N ALA A 21 -10.46 11.69 30.03
CA ALA A 21 -9.07 11.48 29.67
C ALA A 21 -9.02 11.54 28.14
N HIS A 22 -8.46 12.63 27.61
CA HIS A 22 -8.17 12.75 26.18
C HIS A 22 -7.18 11.64 25.85
N ALA A 23 -7.64 10.61 25.17
CA ALA A 23 -6.75 9.57 24.66
C ALA A 23 -5.68 10.25 23.80
N LYS A 24 -4.41 9.96 24.13
CA LYS A 24 -3.28 10.48 23.34
C LYS A 24 -3.52 10.08 21.87
N PRO A 25 -3.37 11.00 20.90
CA PRO A 25 -3.52 10.66 19.49
C PRO A 25 -2.69 9.42 19.15
N ALA A 26 -3.25 8.50 18.39
CA ALA A 26 -2.52 7.31 17.95
C ALA A 26 -1.30 7.75 17.14
N GLU A 27 -0.15 7.17 17.42
CA GLU A 27 1.09 7.45 16.69
C GLU A 27 1.15 6.60 15.42
N ALA A 28 1.61 7.19 14.31
CA ALA A 28 1.78 6.48 13.05
C ALA A 28 2.88 5.42 13.17
N LYS A 29 2.56 4.17 12.78
CA LYS A 29 3.48 3.03 12.82
C LYS A 29 4.13 2.74 11.48
N PHE A 30 3.56 3.27 10.40
CA PHE A 30 4.08 3.06 9.05
C PHE A 30 5.38 3.83 8.80
N LYS A 31 6.19 3.33 7.88
CA LYS A 31 7.49 3.89 7.51
C LYS A 31 7.50 4.31 6.05
N LEU A 32 8.48 5.14 5.69
CA LEU A 32 8.67 5.56 4.31
C LEU A 32 9.44 4.48 3.53
N GLY A 33 8.90 4.09 2.38
CA GLY A 33 9.52 3.22 1.39
C GLY A 33 9.63 3.90 0.03
N LEU A 34 10.12 3.16 -0.96
CA LEU A 34 10.34 3.64 -2.32
C LEU A 34 9.96 2.56 -3.33
N VAL A 35 9.40 2.95 -4.48
CA VAL A 35 9.30 2.07 -5.65
C VAL A 35 10.51 2.25 -6.57
N SER A 36 10.97 1.19 -7.23
CA SER A 36 12.19 1.24 -8.02
C SER A 36 12.04 1.86 -9.41
N TYR A 37 10.84 2.06 -9.91
CA TYR A 37 10.56 2.41 -11.32
C TYR A 37 10.29 3.90 -11.59
N MET A 38 10.44 4.75 -10.58
CA MET A 38 10.27 6.20 -10.70
C MET A 38 11.60 6.92 -10.49
N VAL A 39 11.85 7.49 -9.33
CA VAL A 39 13.11 8.20 -9.05
C VAL A 39 14.34 7.34 -9.36
N PRO A 40 14.45 6.07 -8.90
CA PRO A 40 15.61 5.23 -9.17
C PRO A 40 15.49 4.37 -10.45
N ALA A 41 14.64 4.73 -11.42
CA ALA A 41 14.35 3.88 -12.59
C ALA A 41 15.60 3.39 -13.33
N ASN A 42 16.66 4.20 -13.35
CA ASN A 42 17.91 3.92 -14.05
C ASN A 42 19.06 3.54 -13.10
N TRP A 43 18.79 3.30 -11.81
CA TRP A 43 19.83 2.92 -10.85
C TRP A 43 19.96 1.40 -10.73
N ASP A 44 21.19 0.92 -10.56
CA ASP A 44 21.38 -0.46 -10.15
C ASP A 44 20.97 -0.70 -8.68
N LEU A 45 20.91 -1.96 -8.29
CA LEU A 45 20.48 -2.33 -6.94
C LEU A 45 21.39 -1.73 -5.87
N LYS A 46 22.70 -1.80 -6.06
CA LYS A 46 23.71 -1.32 -5.11
C LYS A 46 23.55 0.19 -4.85
N THR A 47 23.42 0.97 -5.92
CA THR A 47 23.20 2.43 -5.85
C THR A 47 21.89 2.74 -5.16
N THR A 48 20.81 2.04 -5.52
CA THR A 48 19.48 2.24 -4.94
C THR A 48 19.49 1.99 -3.42
N LEU A 49 20.06 0.87 -2.99
CA LEU A 49 20.15 0.53 -1.57
C LEU A 49 21.04 1.49 -0.78
N ALA A 50 22.17 1.91 -1.38
CA ALA A 50 23.07 2.87 -0.73
C ALA A 50 22.38 4.22 -0.48
N ILE A 51 21.64 4.73 -1.45
CA ILE A 51 20.89 6.00 -1.31
C ILE A 51 19.72 5.83 -0.33
N CYS A 52 18.94 4.75 -0.41
CA CYS A 52 17.88 4.47 0.55
C CYS A 52 18.41 4.47 2.00
N LYS A 53 19.54 3.79 2.24
CA LYS A 53 20.21 3.76 3.55
C LYS A 53 20.65 5.16 4.02
N GLN A 54 21.28 5.93 3.15
CA GLN A 54 21.78 7.29 3.47
C GLN A 54 20.64 8.26 3.78
N VAL A 55 19.54 8.18 3.05
CA VAL A 55 18.35 9.01 3.26
C VAL A 55 17.50 8.51 4.42
N GLY A 56 17.60 7.23 4.78
CA GLY A 56 16.76 6.59 5.79
C GLY A 56 15.40 6.16 5.25
N ILE A 57 15.34 5.75 3.97
CA ILE A 57 14.19 5.06 3.37
C ILE A 57 14.23 3.60 3.81
N ALA A 58 13.15 3.11 4.41
CA ALA A 58 13.16 1.85 5.14
C ALA A 58 12.94 0.62 4.25
N ALA A 59 12.31 0.76 3.09
CA ALA A 59 11.91 -0.37 2.25
C ALA A 59 11.92 -0.03 0.76
N LEU A 60 12.09 -1.06 -0.08
CA LEU A 60 12.04 -0.98 -1.54
C LEU A 60 11.03 -1.99 -2.10
N GLU A 61 10.11 -1.53 -2.97
CA GLU A 61 9.34 -2.36 -3.89
C GLU A 61 10.06 -2.37 -5.24
N ALA A 62 10.55 -3.54 -5.64
CA ALA A 62 11.31 -3.71 -6.88
C ALA A 62 10.38 -4.02 -8.06
N ARG A 63 10.24 -3.10 -9.02
CA ARG A 63 9.46 -3.30 -10.24
C ARG A 63 10.22 -4.10 -11.28
N THR A 64 9.57 -5.11 -11.86
CA THR A 64 10.12 -5.89 -12.98
C THR A 64 10.61 -5.00 -14.15
N THR A 65 11.56 -5.50 -14.93
CA THR A 65 12.13 -4.88 -16.13
C THR A 65 12.90 -3.56 -15.87
N HIS A 66 13.51 -3.42 -14.69
CA HIS A 66 14.34 -2.28 -14.33
C HIS A 66 15.80 -2.69 -14.06
N LYS A 67 16.68 -1.71 -14.06
CA LYS A 67 18.14 -1.90 -14.02
C LYS A 67 18.67 -2.67 -12.80
N HIS A 68 17.92 -2.72 -11.70
CA HIS A 68 18.27 -3.52 -10.53
C HIS A 68 18.24 -5.03 -10.77
N GLY A 69 17.60 -5.53 -11.86
CA GLY A 69 17.66 -6.91 -12.30
C GLY A 69 16.92 -7.95 -11.44
N ILE A 70 16.03 -7.53 -10.55
CA ILE A 70 15.27 -8.46 -9.68
C ILE A 70 14.07 -9.02 -10.46
N GLU A 71 14.22 -10.27 -10.93
CA GLU A 71 13.27 -10.94 -11.84
C GLU A 71 13.00 -12.39 -11.43
N PRO A 72 11.83 -12.95 -11.79
CA PRO A 72 11.52 -14.37 -11.53
C PRO A 72 12.50 -15.35 -12.16
N THR A 73 13.25 -14.92 -13.17
CA THR A 73 14.24 -15.72 -13.90
C THR A 73 15.59 -15.83 -13.18
N LEU A 74 15.79 -15.10 -12.07
CA LEU A 74 17.01 -15.19 -11.27
C LEU A 74 17.24 -16.62 -10.78
N SER A 75 18.51 -17.10 -10.89
CA SER A 75 18.94 -18.37 -10.30
C SER A 75 18.84 -18.32 -8.76
N ALA A 76 18.85 -19.48 -8.12
CA ALA A 76 18.86 -19.57 -6.66
C ALA A 76 20.10 -18.86 -6.05
N ALA A 77 21.26 -18.93 -6.70
CA ALA A 77 22.46 -18.23 -6.28
C ALA A 77 22.30 -16.71 -6.37
N ASP A 78 21.71 -16.21 -7.48
CA ASP A 78 21.47 -14.77 -7.65
C ASP A 78 20.43 -14.26 -6.64
N ARG A 79 19.36 -15.02 -6.37
CA ARG A 79 18.38 -14.68 -5.32
C ARG A 79 19.07 -14.56 -3.95
N THR A 80 19.96 -15.50 -3.62
CA THR A 80 20.74 -15.46 -2.39
C THR A 80 21.63 -14.19 -2.32
N ALA A 81 22.29 -13.84 -3.43
CA ALA A 81 23.13 -12.64 -3.52
C ALA A 81 22.29 -11.36 -3.38
N VAL A 82 21.12 -11.26 -4.02
CA VAL A 82 20.20 -10.13 -3.87
C VAL A 82 19.70 -10.01 -2.44
N LYS A 83 19.26 -11.11 -1.83
CA LYS A 83 18.81 -11.15 -0.42
C LYS A 83 19.90 -10.63 0.53
N LYS A 84 21.15 -11.05 0.29
CA LYS A 84 22.30 -10.56 1.07
C LYS A 84 22.52 -9.05 0.90
N GLN A 85 22.41 -8.50 -0.30
CA GLN A 85 22.54 -7.06 -0.52
C GLN A 85 21.50 -6.25 0.29
N PHE A 86 20.24 -6.69 0.32
CA PHE A 86 19.23 -6.08 1.17
C PHE A 86 19.58 -6.16 2.66
N ALA A 87 19.98 -7.33 3.15
CA ALA A 87 20.39 -7.53 4.54
C ALA A 87 21.56 -6.62 4.94
N ASP A 88 22.61 -6.53 4.11
CA ASP A 88 23.79 -5.69 4.36
C ASP A 88 23.44 -4.19 4.34
N SER A 89 22.45 -3.80 3.57
CA SER A 89 22.00 -2.40 3.48
C SER A 89 21.15 -1.96 4.67
N GLY A 90 20.42 -2.87 5.30
CA GLY A 90 19.39 -2.57 6.29
C GLY A 90 18.07 -2.06 5.68
N VAL A 91 17.95 -2.02 4.33
CA VAL A 91 16.70 -1.70 3.62
C VAL A 91 15.90 -2.98 3.45
N VAL A 92 14.60 -2.94 3.75
CA VAL A 92 13.73 -4.10 3.59
C VAL A 92 13.35 -4.30 2.12
N PHE A 93 13.54 -5.52 1.59
CA PHE A 93 12.88 -5.90 0.35
C PHE A 93 11.39 -6.08 0.65
N TRP A 94 10.60 -5.06 0.33
CA TRP A 94 9.17 -5.09 0.64
C TRP A 94 8.40 -6.05 -0.25
N GLY A 95 8.71 -6.04 -1.54
CA GLY A 95 8.08 -6.93 -2.52
C GLY A 95 8.43 -6.59 -3.95
N SER A 96 7.73 -7.23 -4.87
CA SER A 96 7.90 -7.01 -6.31
C SER A 96 6.68 -6.32 -6.93
N GLY A 97 6.93 -5.27 -7.71
CA GLY A 97 5.95 -4.68 -8.61
C GLY A 97 5.94 -5.44 -9.94
N SER A 98 4.96 -6.30 -10.17
CA SER A 98 4.80 -7.02 -11.43
C SER A 98 4.01 -6.20 -12.47
N THR A 99 3.96 -6.73 -13.71
CA THR A 99 3.07 -6.25 -14.79
C THR A 99 1.90 -7.19 -15.03
N CYS A 100 1.61 -8.09 -14.08
CA CYS A 100 0.50 -9.03 -14.22
C CYS A 100 -0.84 -8.29 -14.22
N GLU A 101 -1.67 -8.58 -15.23
CA GLU A 101 -2.96 -7.93 -15.51
C GLU A 101 -4.00 -8.99 -15.86
N PHE A 102 -5.26 -8.79 -15.43
CA PHE A 102 -6.29 -9.84 -15.51
C PHE A 102 -7.55 -9.40 -16.26
N HIS A 103 -7.52 -8.23 -16.92
CA HIS A 103 -8.67 -7.63 -17.59
C HIS A 103 -8.89 -8.10 -19.04
N SER A 104 -7.94 -8.83 -19.64
CA SER A 104 -8.03 -9.23 -21.04
C SER A 104 -9.29 -10.07 -21.34
N ALA A 105 -9.93 -9.82 -22.51
CA ALA A 105 -10.99 -10.69 -23.00
C ALA A 105 -10.47 -12.09 -23.41
N ASP A 106 -9.18 -12.19 -23.76
CA ASP A 106 -8.51 -13.46 -24.06
C ASP A 106 -8.15 -14.18 -22.74
N LYS A 107 -8.81 -15.29 -22.50
CA LYS A 107 -8.57 -16.14 -21.31
C LYS A 107 -7.15 -16.71 -21.26
N ALA A 108 -6.50 -16.95 -22.40
CA ALA A 108 -5.13 -17.43 -22.44
C ALA A 108 -4.15 -16.36 -21.93
N VAL A 109 -4.40 -15.09 -22.24
CA VAL A 109 -3.62 -13.95 -21.68
C VAL A 109 -3.81 -13.86 -20.16
N VAL A 110 -5.04 -14.01 -19.67
CA VAL A 110 -5.30 -13.99 -18.22
C VAL A 110 -4.58 -15.17 -17.54
N ALA A 111 -4.68 -16.38 -18.07
CA ALA A 111 -4.00 -17.56 -17.53
C ALA A 111 -2.48 -17.38 -17.50
N LYS A 112 -1.88 -16.84 -18.56
CA LYS A 112 -0.44 -16.52 -18.62
C LYS A 112 -0.03 -15.54 -17.50
N ASN A 113 -0.82 -14.49 -17.25
CA ASN A 113 -0.55 -13.54 -16.19
C ASN A 113 -0.71 -14.14 -14.79
N VAL A 114 -1.64 -15.09 -14.60
CA VAL A 114 -1.75 -15.85 -13.34
C VAL A 114 -0.49 -16.69 -13.11
N GLU A 115 -0.01 -17.42 -14.11
CA GLU A 115 1.22 -18.23 -13.99
C GLU A 115 2.46 -17.33 -13.74
N GLU A 116 2.54 -16.17 -14.39
CA GLU A 116 3.61 -15.21 -14.12
C GLU A 116 3.54 -14.67 -12.68
N CYS A 117 2.34 -14.37 -12.20
CA CYS A 117 2.13 -13.94 -10.81
C CYS A 117 2.61 -14.99 -9.80
N LYS A 118 2.36 -16.28 -10.06
CA LYS A 118 2.86 -17.38 -9.22
C LYS A 118 4.39 -17.40 -9.16
N ARG A 119 5.08 -17.14 -10.28
CA ARG A 119 6.54 -17.03 -10.31
C ARG A 119 7.06 -15.85 -9.48
N PHE A 120 6.36 -14.72 -9.51
CA PHE A 120 6.67 -13.58 -8.64
C PHE A 120 6.45 -13.92 -7.17
N CYS A 121 5.41 -14.67 -6.80
CA CYS A 121 5.20 -15.11 -5.42
C CYS A 121 6.42 -15.90 -4.90
N GLN A 122 6.94 -16.83 -5.71
CA GLN A 122 8.13 -17.59 -5.35
C GLN A 122 9.38 -16.70 -5.23
N LEU A 123 9.61 -15.79 -6.18
CA LEU A 123 10.71 -14.81 -6.10
C LEU A 123 10.65 -14.01 -4.79
N VAL A 124 9.47 -13.47 -4.48
CA VAL A 124 9.30 -12.62 -3.28
C VAL A 124 9.54 -13.42 -2.01
N ALA A 125 9.05 -14.66 -1.94
CA ALA A 125 9.28 -15.56 -0.81
C ALA A 125 10.78 -15.86 -0.62
N ASP A 126 11.50 -16.20 -1.69
CA ASP A 126 12.93 -16.51 -1.66
C ASP A 126 13.78 -15.32 -1.19
N LEU A 127 13.41 -14.12 -1.61
CA LEU A 127 14.06 -12.89 -1.19
C LEU A 127 13.66 -12.43 0.21
N GLY A 128 12.63 -13.05 0.82
CA GLY A 128 12.13 -12.68 2.14
C GLY A 128 11.23 -11.44 2.15
N GLY A 129 10.64 -11.12 1.00
CA GLY A 129 9.67 -10.02 0.86
C GLY A 129 8.27 -10.39 1.34
N LYS A 130 7.35 -9.42 1.27
CA LYS A 130 6.00 -9.59 1.80
C LYS A 130 4.94 -9.80 0.73
N GLY A 131 5.08 -9.21 -0.46
CA GLY A 131 4.02 -9.37 -1.46
C GLY A 131 4.37 -8.98 -2.88
N VAL A 132 3.44 -9.27 -3.76
CA VAL A 132 3.50 -8.99 -5.20
C VAL A 132 2.43 -7.99 -5.57
N LYS A 133 2.82 -6.84 -6.09
CA LYS A 133 1.88 -5.88 -6.67
C LYS A 133 1.47 -6.34 -8.07
N VAL A 134 0.17 -6.33 -8.33
CA VAL A 134 -0.47 -6.63 -9.62
C VAL A 134 -1.45 -5.51 -10.00
N ARG A 135 -1.90 -5.46 -11.26
CA ARG A 135 -2.80 -4.41 -11.74
C ARG A 135 -4.10 -4.98 -12.28
N PRO A 136 -5.27 -4.38 -12.00
CA PRO A 136 -6.54 -4.75 -12.65
C PRO A 136 -6.58 -4.24 -14.11
N ASN A 137 -6.12 -3.03 -14.32
CA ASN A 137 -5.74 -2.32 -15.54
C ASN A 137 -6.83 -2.08 -16.60
N GLY A 138 -8.12 -2.11 -16.22
CA GLY A 138 -9.22 -1.65 -17.06
C GLY A 138 -10.30 -2.67 -17.37
N VAL A 139 -11.12 -2.35 -18.35
CA VAL A 139 -12.24 -3.17 -18.84
C VAL A 139 -11.98 -3.48 -20.32
N ALA A 140 -11.94 -4.74 -20.69
CA ALA A 140 -11.72 -5.13 -22.07
C ALA A 140 -12.92 -4.76 -22.95
N LYS A 141 -12.64 -4.48 -24.23
CA LYS A 141 -13.70 -4.16 -25.22
C LYS A 141 -14.74 -5.28 -25.26
N GLY A 142 -16.01 -4.91 -25.15
CA GLY A 142 -17.16 -5.84 -25.18
C GLY A 142 -17.51 -6.44 -23.82
N MET A 143 -16.78 -6.14 -22.75
CA MET A 143 -17.17 -6.54 -21.40
C MET A 143 -17.89 -5.41 -20.67
N THR A 144 -18.82 -5.76 -19.80
CA THR A 144 -19.35 -4.83 -18.80
C THR A 144 -18.34 -4.66 -17.64
N VAL A 145 -18.48 -3.58 -16.88
CA VAL A 145 -17.65 -3.35 -15.68
C VAL A 145 -17.78 -4.51 -14.67
N GLU A 146 -19.01 -4.99 -14.47
CA GLU A 146 -19.30 -6.12 -13.57
C GLU A 146 -18.62 -7.42 -14.03
N GLN A 147 -18.68 -7.70 -15.34
CA GLN A 147 -17.98 -8.87 -15.92
C GLN A 147 -16.46 -8.77 -15.72
N ALA A 148 -15.88 -7.59 -15.96
CA ALA A 148 -14.45 -7.36 -15.77
C ALA A 148 -14.05 -7.52 -14.28
N CYS A 149 -14.79 -6.89 -13.35
CA CYS A 149 -14.52 -7.02 -11.92
C CYS A 149 -14.60 -8.48 -11.45
N THR A 150 -15.61 -9.22 -11.92
CA THR A 150 -15.78 -10.65 -11.60
C THR A 150 -14.64 -11.48 -12.16
N GLN A 151 -14.21 -11.25 -13.43
CA GLN A 151 -13.11 -11.96 -14.05
C GLN A 151 -11.79 -11.70 -13.30
N ILE A 152 -11.49 -10.44 -13.01
CA ILE A 152 -10.28 -10.04 -12.30
C ILE A 152 -10.27 -10.68 -10.90
N GLY A 153 -11.40 -10.60 -10.17
CA GLY A 153 -11.53 -11.23 -8.85
C GLY A 153 -11.28 -12.74 -8.88
N LYS A 154 -11.83 -13.46 -9.86
CA LYS A 154 -11.59 -14.91 -10.05
C LYS A 154 -10.13 -15.23 -10.34
N ALA A 155 -9.45 -14.45 -11.19
CA ALA A 155 -8.02 -14.63 -11.46
C ALA A 155 -7.17 -14.40 -10.20
N LEU A 156 -7.55 -13.41 -9.39
CA LEU A 156 -6.89 -13.09 -8.13
C LEU A 156 -7.03 -14.19 -7.08
N ILE A 157 -8.08 -15.02 -7.11
CA ILE A 157 -8.18 -16.21 -6.23
C ILE A 157 -7.02 -17.16 -6.48
N GLU A 158 -6.69 -17.44 -7.74
CA GLU A 158 -5.58 -18.34 -8.09
C GLU A 158 -4.22 -17.75 -7.71
N CYS A 159 -4.04 -16.44 -7.92
CA CYS A 159 -2.85 -15.71 -7.42
C CYS A 159 -2.78 -15.76 -5.89
N GLY A 160 -3.89 -15.57 -5.20
CA GLY A 160 -4.00 -15.60 -3.74
C GLY A 160 -3.63 -16.94 -3.13
N LYS A 161 -4.10 -18.05 -3.74
CA LYS A 161 -3.71 -19.41 -3.32
C LYS A 161 -2.20 -19.63 -3.43
N ALA A 162 -1.58 -19.19 -4.52
CA ALA A 162 -0.13 -19.30 -4.70
C ALA A 162 0.63 -18.42 -3.69
N ALA A 163 0.15 -17.21 -3.46
CA ALA A 163 0.74 -16.30 -2.47
C ALA A 163 0.65 -16.88 -1.05
N GLU A 164 -0.51 -17.42 -0.67
CA GLU A 164 -0.69 -18.09 0.63
C GLU A 164 0.26 -19.26 0.81
N SER A 165 0.39 -20.11 -0.22
CA SER A 165 1.32 -21.26 -0.22
C SER A 165 2.78 -20.82 -0.08
N ALA A 166 3.16 -19.67 -0.65
CA ALA A 166 4.49 -19.11 -0.58
C ALA A 166 4.72 -18.23 0.69
N GLY A 167 3.70 -18.03 1.54
CA GLY A 167 3.78 -17.17 2.72
C GLY A 167 3.83 -15.67 2.41
N VAL A 168 3.38 -15.26 1.22
CA VAL A 168 3.36 -13.86 0.76
C VAL A 168 1.94 -13.37 0.47
N GLU A 169 1.79 -12.17 -0.03
CA GLU A 169 0.51 -11.53 -0.33
C GLU A 169 0.44 -11.08 -1.80
N ILE A 170 -0.78 -10.84 -2.30
CA ILE A 170 -1.05 -10.12 -3.55
C ILE A 170 -1.60 -8.74 -3.22
N TRP A 171 -1.05 -7.71 -3.83
CA TRP A 171 -1.48 -6.32 -3.67
C TRP A 171 -2.00 -5.79 -5.00
N VAL A 172 -3.31 -5.63 -5.09
CA VAL A 172 -3.96 -5.11 -6.30
C VAL A 172 -3.88 -3.59 -6.27
N GLU A 173 -3.13 -3.03 -7.19
CA GLU A 173 -2.98 -1.58 -7.30
C GLU A 173 -4.32 -0.94 -7.71
N VAL A 174 -4.73 0.12 -7.02
CA VAL A 174 -5.88 0.97 -7.41
C VAL A 174 -5.48 1.73 -8.67
N HIS A 175 -5.61 1.08 -9.82
CA HIS A 175 -5.04 1.50 -11.10
C HIS A 175 -5.94 1.12 -12.29
N GLY A 176 -5.74 1.81 -13.42
CA GLY A 176 -6.37 1.52 -14.71
C GLY A 176 -7.70 2.24 -14.91
N ALA A 177 -8.01 2.54 -16.19
CA ALA A 177 -9.26 3.20 -16.54
C ALA A 177 -10.45 2.39 -16.02
N VAL A 178 -11.40 3.04 -15.34
CA VAL A 178 -12.59 2.47 -14.71
C VAL A 178 -12.27 1.59 -13.49
N THR A 179 -11.29 0.67 -13.56
CA THR A 179 -10.96 -0.23 -12.45
C THR A 179 -10.31 0.48 -11.26
N GLN A 180 -9.70 1.66 -11.46
CA GLN A 180 -9.20 2.49 -10.35
C GLN A 180 -10.29 3.16 -9.53
N GLU A 181 -11.53 3.18 -10.00
CA GLU A 181 -12.64 3.72 -9.21
C GLU A 181 -12.84 2.86 -7.94
N PRO A 182 -12.85 3.44 -6.73
CA PRO A 182 -12.89 2.67 -5.48
C PRO A 182 -14.05 1.69 -5.38
N LYS A 183 -15.23 2.03 -5.94
CA LYS A 183 -16.39 1.12 -6.00
C LYS A 183 -16.10 -0.14 -6.83
N ASN A 184 -15.38 0.01 -7.96
CA ASN A 184 -15.03 -1.10 -8.84
C ASN A 184 -13.91 -1.95 -8.22
N MET A 185 -12.94 -1.31 -7.57
CA MET A 185 -11.92 -2.01 -6.79
C MET A 185 -12.56 -2.82 -5.65
N LYS A 186 -13.54 -2.25 -4.94
CA LYS A 186 -14.31 -3.00 -3.93
C LYS A 186 -15.00 -4.23 -4.54
N ALA A 187 -15.64 -4.07 -5.71
CA ALA A 187 -16.28 -5.19 -6.41
C ALA A 187 -15.28 -6.29 -6.82
N ILE A 188 -14.06 -5.91 -7.22
CA ILE A 188 -12.98 -6.86 -7.49
C ILE A 188 -12.59 -7.62 -6.21
N MET A 189 -12.44 -6.91 -5.08
CA MET A 189 -12.09 -7.53 -3.80
C MET A 189 -13.20 -8.48 -3.31
N ASP A 190 -14.47 -8.08 -3.44
CA ASP A 190 -15.61 -8.93 -3.09
C ASP A 190 -15.68 -10.20 -3.95
N ALA A 191 -15.43 -10.08 -5.26
CA ALA A 191 -15.39 -11.22 -6.16
C ALA A 191 -14.19 -12.15 -5.90
N CYS A 192 -13.08 -11.62 -5.34
CA CYS A 192 -11.92 -12.39 -4.96
C CYS A 192 -12.11 -13.10 -3.62
N GLY A 193 -12.46 -12.38 -2.56
CA GLY A 193 -12.67 -12.90 -1.21
C GLY A 193 -11.50 -13.64 -0.58
N HIS A 194 -10.29 -13.60 -1.15
CA HIS A 194 -9.15 -14.39 -0.67
C HIS A 194 -8.28 -13.57 0.32
N LYS A 195 -8.04 -14.11 1.52
CA LYS A 195 -7.34 -13.42 2.63
C LYS A 195 -5.91 -12.94 2.31
N ALA A 196 -5.19 -13.67 1.41
CA ALA A 196 -3.85 -13.27 0.97
C ALA A 196 -3.87 -12.14 -0.05
N VAL A 197 -5.04 -11.72 -0.56
CA VAL A 197 -5.20 -10.64 -1.52
C VAL A 197 -5.68 -9.38 -0.81
N GLY A 198 -5.13 -8.25 -1.16
CA GLY A 198 -5.58 -6.93 -0.71
C GLY A 198 -5.24 -5.87 -1.74
N VAL A 199 -5.39 -4.61 -1.39
CA VAL A 199 -5.12 -3.51 -2.30
C VAL A 199 -3.83 -2.77 -1.94
N THR A 200 -3.15 -2.24 -2.96
CA THR A 200 -2.26 -1.11 -2.83
C THR A 200 -3.10 0.15 -3.01
N TRP A 201 -3.33 0.89 -1.92
CA TRP A 201 -3.88 2.22 -2.02
C TRP A 201 -2.93 3.08 -2.88
N ASN A 202 -3.46 3.74 -3.90
CA ASN A 202 -2.68 4.63 -4.74
C ASN A 202 -3.25 6.04 -4.61
N SER A 203 -2.43 7.07 -4.53
CA SER A 203 -2.90 8.45 -4.36
C SER A 203 -3.32 9.08 -5.70
N ASN A 204 -4.36 8.50 -6.30
CA ASN A 204 -4.97 9.00 -7.54
C ASN A 204 -5.92 10.17 -7.27
N ASP A 205 -5.99 11.10 -8.20
CA ASP A 205 -6.88 12.27 -8.06
C ASP A 205 -8.36 11.88 -7.95
N GLY A 206 -8.79 10.75 -8.58
CA GLY A 206 -10.15 10.23 -8.53
C GLY A 206 -10.58 9.63 -7.19
N GLU A 207 -9.68 9.46 -6.24
CA GLU A 207 -9.99 8.98 -4.89
C GLU A 207 -10.53 10.08 -3.98
N SER A 208 -10.25 11.34 -4.32
CA SER A 208 -10.74 12.51 -3.59
C SER A 208 -12.11 12.96 -4.11
N VAL A 209 -13.05 13.16 -3.20
CA VAL A 209 -14.39 13.73 -3.48
C VAL A 209 -14.55 14.98 -2.63
N ASN A 210 -14.74 16.12 -3.28
CA ASN A 210 -14.84 17.42 -2.59
C ASN A 210 -13.68 17.70 -1.63
N GLY A 211 -12.45 17.32 -2.02
CA GLY A 211 -11.23 17.56 -1.23
C GLY A 211 -10.98 16.56 -0.10
N SER A 212 -11.78 15.49 0.03
CA SER A 212 -11.59 14.46 1.05
C SER A 212 -11.56 13.07 0.42
N ILE A 213 -10.72 12.18 0.95
CA ILE A 213 -10.65 10.75 0.58
C ILE A 213 -11.51 9.87 1.50
N ALA A 214 -12.13 10.42 2.55
CA ALA A 214 -12.76 9.66 3.61
C ALA A 214 -13.68 8.55 3.10
N LYS A 215 -14.64 8.88 2.25
CA LYS A 215 -15.62 7.93 1.72
C LYS A 215 -14.95 6.76 0.98
N ASN A 216 -14.01 7.05 0.11
CA ASN A 216 -13.34 6.07 -0.73
C ASN A 216 -12.31 5.25 0.04
N PHE A 217 -11.61 5.90 0.98
CA PHE A 217 -10.70 5.21 1.88
C PHE A 217 -11.43 4.21 2.78
N ASP A 218 -12.52 4.63 3.42
CA ASP A 218 -13.29 3.77 4.33
C ASP A 218 -13.88 2.55 3.61
N LEU A 219 -14.22 2.69 2.33
CA LEU A 219 -14.66 1.59 1.48
C LEU A 219 -13.59 0.52 1.27
N LEU A 220 -12.31 0.92 1.12
CA LEU A 220 -11.20 0.02 0.82
C LEU A 220 -10.32 -0.30 2.04
N ALA A 221 -10.49 0.40 3.16
CA ALA A 221 -9.67 0.26 4.37
C ALA A 221 -9.47 -1.18 4.84
N PRO A 222 -10.51 -2.06 4.85
CA PRO A 222 -10.35 -3.46 5.26
C PRO A 222 -9.41 -4.27 4.36
N HIS A 223 -9.12 -3.79 3.17
CA HIS A 223 -8.32 -4.50 2.16
C HIS A 223 -6.92 -3.91 1.98
N ILE A 224 -6.60 -2.76 2.59
CA ILE A 224 -5.31 -2.08 2.38
C ILE A 224 -4.16 -2.90 2.94
N LYS A 225 -3.25 -3.34 2.06
CA LYS A 225 -2.04 -4.09 2.40
C LYS A 225 -0.75 -3.38 1.99
N SER A 226 -0.81 -2.44 1.04
CA SER A 226 0.30 -1.59 0.60
C SER A 226 -0.24 -0.19 0.28
N CYS A 227 0.65 0.80 0.16
CA CYS A 227 0.26 2.18 -0.11
C CYS A 227 1.33 2.87 -0.95
N HIS A 228 0.95 3.42 -2.10
CA HIS A 228 1.76 4.30 -2.92
C HIS A 228 1.38 5.76 -2.67
N ILE A 229 2.37 6.61 -2.54
CA ILE A 229 2.21 8.06 -2.34
C ILE A 229 2.99 8.82 -3.42
N ASN A 230 2.34 9.83 -3.97
CA ASN A 230 2.86 10.65 -5.04
C ASN A 230 3.52 11.94 -4.52
N ASP A 231 3.45 13.01 -5.29
CA ASP A 231 3.98 14.33 -4.93
C ASP A 231 3.22 14.93 -3.75
N LEU A 232 3.89 15.06 -2.61
CA LEU A 232 3.30 15.61 -1.38
C LEU A 232 2.92 17.09 -1.47
N ASP A 233 3.43 17.83 -2.47
CA ASP A 233 3.02 19.22 -2.71
C ASP A 233 1.56 19.32 -3.16
N LYS A 234 0.97 18.25 -3.63
CA LYS A 234 -0.46 18.17 -3.94
C LYS A 234 -1.36 18.47 -2.72
N ASP A 235 -0.91 18.22 -1.49
CA ASP A 235 -1.66 18.52 -0.27
C ASP A 235 -1.85 20.05 -0.10
N ALA A 236 -0.75 20.79 -0.13
CA ALA A 236 -0.80 22.25 -0.02
C ALA A 236 -1.51 22.92 -1.21
N ALA A 237 -1.49 22.28 -2.38
CA ALA A 237 -2.19 22.73 -3.58
C ALA A 237 -3.68 22.35 -3.58
N GLY A 238 -4.20 21.65 -2.55
CA GLY A 238 -5.58 21.18 -2.47
C GLY A 238 -5.96 20.13 -3.52
N LYS A 239 -4.94 19.48 -4.13
CA LYS A 239 -5.15 18.47 -5.18
C LYS A 239 -5.31 17.06 -4.63
N TYR A 240 -4.61 16.74 -3.53
CA TYR A 240 -4.73 15.45 -2.85
C TYR A 240 -4.44 15.60 -1.34
N PRO A 241 -5.34 15.15 -0.43
CA PRO A 241 -5.23 15.41 1.01
C PRO A 241 -4.33 14.37 1.71
N TYR A 242 -3.01 14.50 1.59
CA TYR A 242 -2.06 13.55 2.20
C TYR A 242 -2.11 13.51 3.73
N ARG A 243 -2.35 14.66 4.40
CA ARG A 243 -2.51 14.70 5.86
C ARG A 243 -3.71 13.86 6.31
N GLU A 244 -4.82 13.92 5.55
CA GLU A 244 -5.98 13.07 5.81
C GLU A 244 -5.64 11.59 5.57
N LEU A 245 -4.92 11.27 4.49
CA LEU A 245 -4.47 9.90 4.21
C LEU A 245 -3.64 9.34 5.38
N PHE A 246 -2.63 10.08 5.84
CA PHE A 246 -1.77 9.63 6.93
C PHE A 246 -2.54 9.47 8.25
N LYS A 247 -3.45 10.37 8.54
CA LYS A 247 -4.36 10.25 9.69
C LYS A 247 -5.24 9.00 9.60
N LYS A 248 -5.80 8.71 8.42
CA LYS A 248 -6.63 7.52 8.20
C LYS A 248 -5.81 6.23 8.27
N LEU A 249 -4.62 6.18 7.69
CA LEU A 249 -3.70 5.04 7.82
C LEU A 249 -3.34 4.80 9.29
N THR A 250 -3.06 5.86 10.04
CA THR A 250 -2.83 5.76 11.50
C THR A 250 -4.06 5.21 12.22
N GLY A 251 -5.25 5.70 11.86
CA GLY A 251 -6.52 5.29 12.48
C GLY A 251 -6.86 3.81 12.29
N ILE A 252 -6.49 3.21 11.18
CA ILE A 252 -6.66 1.76 10.94
C ILE A 252 -5.49 0.92 11.47
N GLY A 253 -4.51 1.53 12.13
CA GLY A 253 -3.33 0.85 12.65
C GLY A 253 -2.36 0.33 11.59
N TYR A 254 -2.34 0.95 10.39
CA TYR A 254 -1.42 0.57 9.32
C TYR A 254 0.04 0.70 9.79
N ASP A 255 0.77 -0.40 9.77
CA ASP A 255 2.13 -0.52 10.33
C ASP A 255 3.20 -0.90 9.28
N ARG A 256 2.87 -0.73 7.99
CA ARG A 256 3.68 -1.15 6.85
C ARG A 256 4.45 0.04 6.23
N TYR A 257 4.44 0.18 4.90
CA TYR A 257 5.18 1.23 4.21
C TYR A 257 4.27 2.08 3.33
N THR A 258 4.50 3.40 3.34
CA THR A 258 4.02 4.31 2.29
C THR A 258 5.16 4.50 1.29
N LEU A 259 4.97 4.05 0.06
CA LEU A 259 6.02 3.95 -0.96
C LEU A 259 6.00 5.17 -1.88
N ILE A 260 7.13 5.86 -2.01
CA ILE A 260 7.28 7.00 -2.91
C ILE A 260 7.15 6.54 -4.35
N GLU A 261 6.14 7.05 -5.07
CA GLU A 261 5.85 6.79 -6.47
C GLU A 261 5.75 8.09 -7.28
N VAL A 262 6.73 8.96 -7.17
CA VAL A 262 6.75 10.23 -7.90
C VAL A 262 7.29 10.03 -9.30
N ASN A 263 6.51 10.39 -10.33
CA ASN A 263 6.87 10.19 -11.74
C ASN A 263 7.97 11.14 -12.22
N LYS A 264 9.19 10.90 -11.73
CA LYS A 264 10.42 11.65 -12.10
C LYS A 264 11.61 10.70 -12.00
N ALA A 265 12.15 10.24 -13.12
CA ALA A 265 13.45 9.57 -13.14
C ALA A 265 14.56 10.61 -12.94
N MET A 266 15.51 10.31 -12.08
CA MET A 266 16.62 11.20 -11.73
C MET A 266 17.95 10.45 -11.78
N ASP A 267 19.07 11.18 -11.97
CA ASP A 267 20.39 10.63 -11.65
C ASP A 267 20.56 10.41 -10.13
N PRO A 268 21.54 9.59 -9.69
CA PRO A 268 21.68 9.26 -8.28
C PRO A 268 21.90 10.47 -7.35
N ASP A 269 22.68 11.47 -7.76
CA ASP A 269 23.01 12.62 -6.90
C ASP A 269 21.76 13.53 -6.70
N LEU A 270 21.11 13.88 -7.80
CA LEU A 270 19.86 14.65 -7.74
C LEU A 270 18.77 13.88 -7.00
N GLY A 271 18.65 12.57 -7.27
CA GLY A 271 17.67 11.69 -6.61
C GLY A 271 17.87 11.62 -5.11
N LYS A 272 19.12 11.57 -4.64
CA LYS A 272 19.42 11.61 -3.20
C LYS A 272 18.98 12.92 -2.56
N VAL A 273 19.25 14.06 -3.17
CA VAL A 273 18.81 15.38 -2.68
C VAL A 273 17.30 15.45 -2.62
N TYR A 274 16.63 15.05 -3.70
CA TYR A 274 15.17 15.01 -3.81
C TYR A 274 14.54 14.13 -2.73
N LEU A 275 15.01 12.89 -2.57
CA LEU A 275 14.48 11.93 -1.59
C LEU A 275 14.70 12.38 -0.15
N THR A 276 15.82 13.10 0.13
CA THR A 276 16.08 13.71 1.45
C THR A 276 15.03 14.77 1.78
N ALA A 277 14.76 15.68 0.83
CA ALA A 277 13.74 16.71 0.99
C ALA A 277 12.32 16.11 1.09
N TYR A 278 12.03 15.10 0.27
CA TYR A 278 10.74 14.39 0.31
C TYR A 278 10.50 13.74 1.68
N LYS A 279 11.51 13.05 2.22
CA LYS A 279 11.41 12.41 3.54
C LYS A 279 11.15 13.44 4.65
N ALA A 280 11.86 14.56 4.66
CA ALA A 280 11.63 15.62 5.64
C ALA A 280 10.20 16.15 5.60
N LYS A 281 9.65 16.37 4.39
CA LYS A 281 8.24 16.77 4.19
C LYS A 281 7.27 15.69 4.68
N TRP A 282 7.51 14.43 4.31
CA TRP A 282 6.69 13.30 4.76
C TRP A 282 6.65 13.21 6.30
N GLU A 283 7.80 13.30 6.97
CA GLU A 283 7.89 13.28 8.44
C GLU A 283 7.10 14.41 9.10
N ALA A 284 7.18 15.62 8.52
CA ALA A 284 6.41 16.76 9.01
C ALA A 284 4.90 16.56 8.87
N MET A 285 4.45 15.93 7.76
CA MET A 285 3.02 15.67 7.51
C MET A 285 2.47 14.52 8.36
N VAL A 286 3.28 13.52 8.66
CA VAL A 286 2.90 12.37 9.51
C VAL A 286 2.79 12.75 10.98
N LYS A 287 3.61 13.70 11.43
CA LYS A 287 3.57 14.20 12.83
C LYS A 287 2.39 15.14 13.11
N GLY A 288 1.70 15.63 12.09
CA GLY A 288 0.56 16.55 12.17
C GLY A 288 0.99 17.98 12.09
#